data_bcd399b7df69a84684e43b169513ad6f
#
_entry.id   bcd399b7df69a84684e43b169513ad6f
#
_cell.length_a   1.000
_cell.length_b   1.000
_cell.length_c   1.000
_cell.angle_alpha   90.00
_cell.angle_beta   90.00
_cell.angle_gamma   90.00
#
_symmetry.space_group_name_H-M   'P 1'
#
loop_
_entity.id
_entity.type
_entity.pdbx_description
1 polymer ?
#
loop_
_entity_poly.entity_id
_entity_poly.type
_entity_poly.pdbx_seq_one_letter_code
_entity_poly.pdbx_strand_id
1 'polypeptide(L)'
;ARDLASTMIRRLRPAFALLFLAAFSACYFPSGYEADLTIEADGKYAFRYVGELSYLPLLQKLTGGELSREEIRKQVDGARQDLARDKSFKEITFDQGAKFRVRYERQGDIFDEKSFNFVRFNARFFSIRRLEDGTVKIAGNRPPSSYLPQLRRMGLQPNGIFRVWTSAEAIDDNATAIEGDGKKVYA
;
A
#
# COMPACT_ATOMS: atom_id res chain seq x y z
N ALA A 1 38.43 21.71 -23.75
CA ALA A 1 36.98 21.64 -24.06
C ALA A 1 36.37 20.25 -23.88
N ARG A 2 37.16 19.23 -23.47
CA ARG A 2 36.64 17.86 -23.25
C ARG A 2 36.34 17.53 -21.78
N ASP A 3 36.85 18.31 -20.82
CA ASP A 3 36.71 17.99 -19.38
C ASP A 3 35.46 18.56 -18.68
N LEU A 4 34.81 19.54 -19.30
CA LEU A 4 33.58 20.15 -18.71
C LEU A 4 32.33 19.26 -18.87
N ALA A 5 32.28 18.42 -19.91
CA ALA A 5 31.13 17.53 -20.15
C ALA A 5 31.07 16.34 -19.15
N SER A 6 32.23 15.80 -18.75
CA SER A 6 32.32 14.67 -17.83
C SER A 6 31.98 15.03 -16.39
N THR A 7 32.28 16.27 -16.00
CA THR A 7 31.98 16.77 -14.64
C THR A 7 30.50 17.10 -14.45
N MET A 8 29.82 17.50 -15.54
CA MET A 8 28.37 17.81 -15.49
C MET A 8 27.51 16.55 -15.37
N ILE A 9 27.89 15.44 -16.01
CA ILE A 9 27.16 14.16 -15.97
C ILE A 9 27.27 13.49 -14.57
N ARG A 10 28.38 13.71 -13.86
CA ARG A 10 28.62 13.13 -12.53
C ARG A 10 27.79 13.80 -11.43
N ARG A 11 27.40 15.08 -11.61
CA ARG A 11 26.57 15.83 -10.65
C ARG A 11 25.06 15.66 -10.87
N LEU A 12 24.61 15.19 -12.03
CA LEU A 12 23.20 14.93 -12.30
C LEU A 12 22.69 13.60 -11.71
N ARG A 13 23.58 12.65 -11.39
CA ARG A 13 23.18 11.34 -10.84
C ARG A 13 22.45 11.40 -9.50
N PRO A 14 22.86 12.20 -8.49
CA PRO A 14 22.12 12.30 -7.25
C PRO A 14 20.80 13.09 -7.36
N ALA A 15 20.75 14.11 -8.25
CA ALA A 15 19.54 14.90 -8.45
C ALA A 15 18.41 14.11 -9.11
N PHE A 16 18.74 13.20 -10.03
CA PHE A 16 17.76 12.33 -10.68
C PHE A 16 17.20 11.26 -9.72
N ALA A 17 18.03 10.79 -8.77
CA ALA A 17 17.59 9.87 -7.71
C ALA A 17 16.63 10.57 -6.72
N LEU A 18 16.85 11.85 -6.40
CA LEU A 18 15.97 12.60 -5.52
C LEU A 18 14.61 12.95 -6.15
N LEU A 19 14.59 13.24 -7.45
CA LEU A 19 13.33 13.54 -8.18
C LEU A 19 12.42 12.30 -8.27
N PHE A 20 13.01 11.11 -8.24
CA PHE A 20 12.29 9.84 -8.31
C PHE A 20 11.54 9.48 -7.02
N LEU A 21 11.98 10.02 -5.87
CA LEU A 21 11.33 9.79 -4.57
C LEU A 21 10.02 10.58 -4.39
N ALA A 22 9.86 11.69 -5.10
CA ALA A 22 8.65 12.52 -5.01
C ALA A 22 7.40 11.87 -5.65
N ALA A 23 7.58 10.82 -6.46
CA ALA A 23 6.47 10.12 -7.12
C ALA A 23 5.77 9.08 -6.24
N PHE A 24 6.39 8.67 -5.13
CA PHE A 24 5.78 7.76 -4.15
C PHE A 24 5.32 8.53 -2.93
N SER A 25 4.12 9.08 -2.99
CA SER A 25 3.43 9.63 -1.81
C SER A 25 3.04 8.54 -0.79
N ALA A 26 3.39 7.28 -1.05
CA ALA A 26 3.07 6.16 -0.19
C ALA A 26 4.15 6.00 0.88
N CYS A 27 3.81 6.30 2.14
CA CYS A 27 4.70 6.03 3.27
C CYS A 27 4.84 4.53 3.58
N TYR A 28 3.88 3.71 3.16
CA TYR A 28 3.83 2.27 3.45
C TYR A 28 3.69 1.47 2.17
N PHE A 29 4.26 0.26 2.18
CA PHE A 29 4.18 -0.70 1.08
C PHE A 29 3.69 -2.06 1.61
N PRO A 30 2.58 -2.63 1.07
CA PRO A 30 2.05 -3.91 1.52
C PRO A 30 2.84 -5.08 0.93
N SER A 31 3.03 -6.11 1.74
CA SER A 31 3.63 -7.38 1.32
C SER A 31 3.11 -8.53 2.16
N GLY A 32 3.15 -9.75 1.63
CA GLY A 32 2.75 -10.95 2.34
C GLY A 32 1.36 -10.83 2.98
N TYR A 33 0.36 -10.38 2.21
CA TYR A 33 -0.94 -10.06 2.77
C TYR A 33 -2.07 -10.96 2.25
N GLU A 34 -3.10 -11.05 3.08
CA GLU A 34 -4.45 -11.45 2.70
C GLU A 34 -5.41 -10.29 2.99
N ALA A 35 -6.16 -9.90 1.98
CA ALA A 35 -7.18 -8.87 2.08
C ALA A 35 -8.52 -9.39 1.57
N ASP A 36 -9.56 -9.21 2.36
CA ASP A 36 -10.92 -9.62 2.05
C ASP A 36 -11.84 -8.39 2.07
N LEU A 37 -12.62 -8.24 1.02
CA LEU A 37 -13.68 -7.24 0.91
C LEU A 37 -15.01 -7.94 0.66
N THR A 38 -15.97 -7.70 1.53
CA THR A 38 -17.39 -7.98 1.29
C THR A 38 -18.09 -6.65 1.05
N ILE A 39 -18.85 -6.54 -0.02
CA ILE A 39 -19.66 -5.36 -0.30
C ILE A 39 -21.06 -5.77 -0.78
N GLU A 40 -22.07 -5.25 -0.09
CA GLU A 40 -23.46 -5.52 -0.39
C GLU A 40 -24.03 -4.55 -1.43
N ALA A 41 -25.12 -4.95 -2.09
CA ALA A 41 -25.81 -4.10 -3.06
C ALA A 41 -26.36 -2.80 -2.45
N ASP A 42 -26.62 -2.78 -1.14
CA ASP A 42 -27.05 -1.59 -0.39
C ASP A 42 -25.90 -0.65 0.00
N GLY A 43 -24.67 -0.95 -0.39
CA GLY A 43 -23.48 -0.12 -0.14
C GLY A 43 -22.72 -0.46 1.13
N LYS A 44 -23.26 -1.30 2.01
CA LYS A 44 -22.53 -1.74 3.20
C LYS A 44 -21.33 -2.59 2.82
N TYR A 45 -20.19 -2.34 3.48
CA TYR A 45 -18.98 -3.11 3.24
C TYR A 45 -18.27 -3.50 4.52
N ALA A 46 -17.54 -4.62 4.44
CA ALA A 46 -16.58 -5.05 5.44
C ALA A 46 -15.23 -5.32 4.75
N PHE A 47 -14.18 -4.67 5.22
CA PHE A 47 -12.81 -4.85 4.71
C PHE A 47 -11.92 -5.36 5.82
N ARG A 48 -11.19 -6.44 5.54
CA ARG A 48 -10.19 -7.05 6.40
C ARG A 48 -8.85 -7.13 5.68
N TYR A 49 -7.78 -6.81 6.38
CA TYR A 49 -6.41 -6.97 5.89
C TYR A 49 -5.55 -7.58 7.00
N VAL A 50 -4.77 -8.59 6.65
CA VAL A 50 -3.73 -9.17 7.50
C VAL A 50 -2.47 -9.31 6.67
N GLY A 51 -1.37 -8.74 7.12
CA GLY A 51 -0.12 -8.78 6.37
C GLY A 51 0.92 -7.81 6.89
N GLU A 52 1.94 -7.59 6.07
CA GLU A 52 3.02 -6.66 6.38
C GLU A 52 2.83 -5.31 5.69
N LEU A 53 3.20 -4.25 6.39
CA LEU A 53 3.37 -2.90 5.87
C LEU A 53 4.81 -2.46 6.09
N SER A 54 5.55 -2.25 5.02
CA SER A 54 6.91 -1.72 5.08
C SER A 54 6.88 -0.20 5.08
N TYR A 55 7.46 0.44 6.11
CA TYR A 55 7.56 1.89 6.19
C TYR A 55 8.74 2.38 5.35
N LEU A 56 8.45 2.91 4.18
CA LEU A 56 9.44 3.24 3.16
C LEU A 56 10.48 4.29 3.61
N PRO A 57 10.12 5.36 4.36
CA PRO A 57 11.10 6.33 4.82
C PRO A 57 12.17 5.73 5.73
N LEU A 58 11.80 4.79 6.61
CA LEU A 58 12.77 4.09 7.46
C LEU A 58 13.63 3.11 6.64
N LEU A 59 12.99 2.36 5.72
CA LEU A 59 13.70 1.41 4.87
C LEU A 59 14.80 2.08 4.03
N GLN A 60 14.53 3.25 3.48
CA GLN A 60 15.50 4.02 2.70
C GLN A 60 16.71 4.43 3.55
N LYS A 61 16.48 4.91 4.77
CA LYS A 61 17.56 5.30 5.68
C LYS A 61 18.39 4.11 6.15
N LEU A 62 17.74 2.96 6.40
CA LEU A 62 18.44 1.72 6.77
C LEU A 62 19.36 1.21 5.66
N THR A 63 18.92 1.33 4.39
CA THR A 63 19.77 0.95 3.24
C THR A 63 20.93 1.91 3.03
N GLY A 64 20.83 3.16 3.48
CA GLY A 64 21.92 4.15 3.48
C GLY A 64 22.95 3.96 4.59
N GLY A 65 22.66 3.14 5.62
CA GLY A 65 23.57 2.87 6.74
C GLY A 65 23.73 4.04 7.73
N GLU A 66 22.82 5.01 7.72
CA GLU A 66 22.99 6.33 8.36
C GLU A 66 22.27 6.48 9.72
N LEU A 67 21.66 5.41 10.27
CA LEU A 67 20.84 5.55 11.48
C LEU A 67 21.44 4.88 12.72
N SER A 68 21.45 5.63 13.81
CA SER A 68 21.66 5.10 15.16
C SER A 68 20.43 4.28 15.64
N ARG A 69 20.63 3.44 16.65
CA ARG A 69 19.54 2.67 17.27
C ARG A 69 18.41 3.55 17.82
N GLU A 70 18.77 4.71 18.35
CA GLU A 70 17.80 5.66 18.90
C GLU A 70 16.93 6.30 17.81
N GLU A 71 17.55 6.67 16.69
CA GLU A 71 16.84 7.21 15.53
C GLU A 71 15.90 6.17 14.90
N ILE A 72 16.34 4.92 14.79
CA ILE A 72 15.49 3.80 14.34
C ILE A 72 14.26 3.69 15.25
N ARG A 73 14.46 3.64 16.55
CA ARG A 73 13.38 3.55 17.54
C ARG A 73 12.38 4.70 17.39
N LYS A 74 12.88 5.93 17.30
CA LYS A 74 12.04 7.12 17.09
C LYS A 74 11.20 7.02 15.80
N GLN A 75 11.79 6.55 14.70
CA GLN A 75 11.07 6.37 13.43
C GLN A 75 9.99 5.28 13.55
N VAL A 76 10.29 4.16 14.21
CA VAL A 76 9.35 3.06 14.46
C VAL A 76 8.19 3.54 15.33
N ASP A 77 8.46 4.25 16.42
CA ASP A 77 7.42 4.75 17.32
C ASP A 77 6.53 5.77 16.61
N GLY A 78 7.10 6.66 15.79
CA GLY A 78 6.35 7.60 14.98
C GLY A 78 5.45 6.92 13.95
N ALA A 79 5.96 5.93 13.23
CA ALA A 79 5.18 5.15 12.26
C ALA A 79 4.05 4.36 12.92
N ARG A 80 4.31 3.75 14.10
CA ARG A 80 3.29 3.05 14.88
C ARG A 80 2.17 4.00 15.33
N GLN A 81 2.52 5.19 15.82
CA GLN A 81 1.56 6.21 16.22
C GLN A 81 0.72 6.69 15.04
N ASP A 82 1.34 6.86 13.87
CA ASP A 82 0.64 7.26 12.66
C ASP A 82 -0.40 6.23 12.22
N LEU A 83 -0.04 4.95 12.18
CA LEU A 83 -0.98 3.86 11.90
C LEU A 83 -2.10 3.79 12.94
N ALA A 84 -1.78 3.94 14.23
CA ALA A 84 -2.74 3.86 15.33
C ALA A 84 -3.77 5.01 15.35
N ARG A 85 -3.59 6.05 14.54
CA ARG A 85 -4.61 7.10 14.32
C ARG A 85 -5.88 6.55 13.68
N ASP A 86 -5.76 5.52 12.85
CA ASP A 86 -6.92 4.80 12.33
C ASP A 86 -7.30 3.67 13.30
N LYS A 87 -8.43 3.84 13.98
CA LYS A 87 -8.96 2.87 14.96
C LYS A 87 -9.35 1.52 14.37
N SER A 88 -9.35 1.41 13.05
CA SER A 88 -9.58 0.15 12.33
C SER A 88 -8.36 -0.78 12.37
N PHE A 89 -7.16 -0.28 12.70
CA PHE A 89 -6.03 -1.15 13.05
C PHE A 89 -6.29 -1.81 14.41
N LYS A 90 -6.39 -3.14 14.40
CA LYS A 90 -6.60 -3.98 15.61
C LYS A 90 -5.27 -4.43 16.21
N GLU A 91 -4.28 -4.64 15.36
CA GLU A 91 -2.93 -5.03 15.76
C GLU A 91 -1.90 -4.29 14.91
N ILE A 92 -0.85 -3.79 15.55
CA ILE A 92 0.31 -3.16 14.92
C ILE A 92 1.54 -3.64 15.67
N THR A 93 2.28 -4.57 15.10
CA THR A 93 3.50 -5.14 15.69
C THR A 93 4.69 -4.81 14.78
N PHE A 94 5.70 -4.16 15.34
CA PHE A 94 6.97 -4.00 14.64
C PHE A 94 7.72 -5.34 14.63
N ASP A 95 8.12 -5.78 13.44
CA ASP A 95 8.90 -7.00 13.29
C ASP A 95 10.39 -6.65 13.27
N GLN A 96 10.96 -6.42 12.09
CA GLN A 96 12.36 -6.05 11.91
C GLN A 96 12.54 -5.17 10.67
N GLY A 97 13.69 -4.53 10.56
CA GLY A 97 13.98 -3.64 9.45
C GLY A 97 13.05 -2.42 9.47
N ALA A 98 12.14 -2.34 8.55
CA ALA A 98 11.14 -1.28 8.48
C ALA A 98 9.71 -1.83 8.38
N LYS A 99 9.48 -3.07 8.84
CA LYS A 99 8.24 -3.82 8.64
C LYS A 99 7.36 -3.83 9.88
N PHE A 100 6.07 -3.61 9.65
CA PHE A 100 5.02 -3.76 10.64
C PHE A 100 4.10 -4.89 10.20
N ARG A 101 3.87 -5.85 11.07
CA ARG A 101 2.79 -6.83 10.91
C ARG A 101 1.52 -6.21 11.46
N VAL A 102 0.46 -6.22 10.65
CA VAL A 102 -0.78 -5.53 10.99
C VAL A 102 -2.01 -6.40 10.76
N ARG A 103 -3.04 -6.16 11.57
CA ARG A 103 -4.41 -6.61 11.32
C ARG A 103 -5.31 -5.38 11.32
N TYR A 104 -6.06 -5.22 10.23
CA TYR A 104 -6.97 -4.11 10.01
C TYR A 104 -8.36 -4.64 9.71
N GLU A 105 -9.37 -4.07 10.33
CA GLU A 105 -10.77 -4.44 10.14
C GLU A 105 -11.63 -3.18 10.16
N ARG A 106 -12.36 -2.95 9.08
CA ARG A 106 -13.25 -1.80 8.95
C ARG A 106 -14.58 -2.23 8.34
N GLN A 107 -15.64 -1.62 8.83
CA GLN A 107 -16.97 -1.67 8.25
C GLN A 107 -17.45 -0.25 7.98
N GLY A 108 -18.29 -0.08 6.95
CA GLY A 108 -18.84 1.20 6.59
C GLY A 108 -19.94 1.08 5.54
N ASP A 109 -20.39 2.22 5.06
CA ASP A 109 -21.35 2.35 3.97
C ASP A 109 -20.75 3.26 2.90
N ILE A 110 -20.53 2.70 1.70
CA ILE A 110 -19.87 3.44 0.63
C ILE A 110 -20.78 4.50 0.00
N PHE A 111 -22.09 4.37 0.19
CA PHE A 111 -23.03 5.37 -0.30
C PHE A 111 -23.01 6.64 0.57
N ASP A 112 -22.72 6.49 1.86
CA ASP A 112 -22.52 7.60 2.81
C ASP A 112 -21.10 8.16 2.75
N GLU A 113 -20.08 7.29 2.79
CA GLU A 113 -18.67 7.67 2.84
C GLU A 113 -18.11 8.16 1.50
N LYS A 114 -18.75 7.80 0.38
CA LYS A 114 -18.34 8.07 -1.01
C LYS A 114 -17.03 7.39 -1.43
N SER A 115 -16.08 7.23 -0.51
CA SER A 115 -14.82 6.54 -0.79
C SER A 115 -14.18 5.98 0.47
N PHE A 116 -13.54 4.82 0.32
CA PHE A 116 -12.64 4.21 1.29
C PHE A 116 -11.28 3.95 0.64
N ASN A 117 -10.21 4.20 1.37
CA ASN A 117 -8.85 3.90 0.92
C ASN A 117 -8.07 3.22 2.05
N PHE A 118 -7.33 2.17 1.73
CA PHE A 118 -6.36 1.54 2.60
C PHE A 118 -4.95 1.71 1.99
N VAL A 119 -3.97 2.18 2.66
CA VAL A 119 -3.82 2.70 4.02
C VAL A 119 -4.31 4.16 4.03
N ARG A 120 -5.30 4.48 4.87
CA ARG A 120 -6.20 5.63 4.78
C ARG A 120 -5.57 6.99 4.41
N PHE A 121 -4.43 7.35 4.96
CA PHE A 121 -3.81 8.65 4.74
C PHE A 121 -2.56 8.62 3.88
N ASN A 122 -1.97 7.46 3.65
CA ASN A 122 -0.59 7.34 3.19
C ASN A 122 -0.40 6.55 1.89
N ALA A 123 -1.39 5.75 1.48
CA ALA A 123 -1.31 4.97 0.25
C ALA A 123 -2.70 4.53 -0.20
N ARG A 124 -2.87 4.38 -1.51
CA ARG A 124 -4.12 3.88 -2.09
C ARG A 124 -3.85 2.48 -2.65
N PHE A 125 -3.57 1.49 -1.78
CA PHE A 125 -3.39 0.12 -2.24
C PHE A 125 -4.70 -0.54 -2.57
N PHE A 126 -5.70 -0.37 -1.70
CA PHE A 126 -7.07 -0.78 -1.96
C PHE A 126 -7.96 0.44 -1.85
N SER A 127 -8.89 0.56 -2.77
CA SER A 127 -9.88 1.64 -2.76
C SER A 127 -11.25 1.13 -3.17
N ILE A 128 -12.26 1.64 -2.50
CA ILE A 128 -13.66 1.53 -2.90
C ILE A 128 -14.14 2.95 -3.14
N ARG A 129 -14.79 3.20 -4.25
CA ARG A 129 -15.29 4.54 -4.58
C ARG A 129 -16.62 4.45 -5.29
N ARG A 130 -17.62 5.18 -4.78
CA ARG A 130 -18.86 5.45 -5.50
C ARG A 130 -18.58 6.45 -6.61
N LEU A 131 -19.04 6.16 -7.82
CA LEU A 131 -18.98 7.01 -9.00
C LEU A 131 -20.27 7.85 -9.11
N GLU A 132 -20.26 8.83 -9.98
CA GLU A 132 -21.39 9.76 -10.18
C GLU A 132 -22.64 9.07 -10.75
N ASP A 133 -22.44 8.00 -11.54
CA ASP A 133 -23.50 7.17 -12.09
C ASP A 133 -24.12 6.17 -11.09
N GLY A 134 -23.63 6.20 -9.83
CA GLY A 134 -24.07 5.31 -8.76
C GLY A 134 -23.34 3.98 -8.69
N THR A 135 -22.50 3.64 -9.66
CA THR A 135 -21.70 2.40 -9.62
C THR A 135 -20.61 2.49 -8.56
N VAL A 136 -20.11 1.35 -8.08
CA VAL A 136 -19.02 1.26 -7.12
C VAL A 136 -17.80 0.67 -7.81
N LYS A 137 -16.70 1.42 -7.82
CA LYS A 137 -15.41 0.98 -8.32
C LYS A 137 -14.55 0.46 -7.17
N ILE A 138 -14.14 -0.80 -7.27
CA ILE A 138 -13.14 -1.42 -6.39
C ILE A 138 -11.82 -1.50 -7.15
N ALA A 139 -10.72 -1.09 -6.55
CA ALA A 139 -9.41 -1.15 -7.18
C ALA A 139 -8.32 -1.55 -6.19
N GLY A 140 -7.44 -2.45 -6.63
CA GLY A 140 -6.13 -2.69 -6.06
C GLY A 140 -5.07 -1.97 -6.91
N ASN A 141 -4.21 -1.19 -6.30
CA ASN A 141 -3.15 -0.49 -7.02
C ASN A 141 -1.86 -1.33 -6.98
N ARG A 142 -1.47 -1.86 -8.13
CA ARG A 142 -0.20 -2.56 -8.31
C ARG A 142 0.85 -1.53 -8.75
N PRO A 143 2.08 -1.58 -8.19
CA PRO A 143 3.17 -0.77 -8.70
C PRO A 143 3.41 -1.05 -10.20
N PRO A 144 3.73 -0.02 -11.00
CA PRO A 144 4.12 -0.23 -12.39
C PRO A 144 5.27 -1.24 -12.50
N SER A 145 5.25 -2.08 -13.53
CA SER A 145 6.24 -3.15 -13.73
C SER A 145 7.69 -2.65 -13.78
N SER A 146 7.90 -1.42 -14.25
CA SER A 146 9.20 -0.75 -14.28
C SER A 146 9.83 -0.54 -12.90
N TYR A 147 9.03 -0.52 -11.83
CA TYR A 147 9.50 -0.34 -10.45
C TYR A 147 9.80 -1.66 -9.73
N LEU A 148 9.29 -2.78 -10.21
CA LEU A 148 9.46 -4.09 -9.56
C LEU A 148 10.92 -4.47 -9.31
N PRO A 149 11.90 -4.24 -10.24
CA PRO A 149 13.29 -4.55 -9.97
C PRO A 149 13.89 -3.72 -8.82
N GLN A 150 13.47 -2.47 -8.67
CA GLN A 150 13.92 -1.60 -7.57
C GLN A 150 13.33 -2.04 -6.23
N LEU A 151 12.03 -2.34 -6.20
CA LEU A 151 11.35 -2.85 -5.01
C LEU A 151 12.01 -4.15 -4.52
N ARG A 152 12.31 -5.08 -5.43
CA ARG A 152 13.01 -6.33 -5.10
C ARG A 152 14.39 -6.10 -4.50
N ARG A 153 15.16 -5.13 -5.03
CA ARG A 153 16.48 -4.75 -4.46
C ARG A 153 16.37 -4.21 -3.04
N MET A 154 15.24 -3.59 -2.70
CA MET A 154 14.92 -3.12 -1.34
C MET A 154 14.32 -4.21 -0.46
N GLY A 155 14.24 -5.47 -0.92
CA GLY A 155 13.61 -6.57 -0.20
C GLY A 155 12.08 -6.51 -0.16
N LEU A 156 11.48 -5.67 -1.02
CA LEU A 156 10.03 -5.52 -1.11
C LEU A 156 9.48 -6.40 -2.24
N GLN A 157 8.49 -7.20 -1.90
CA GLN A 157 7.77 -8.02 -2.88
C GLN A 157 6.28 -7.72 -2.77
N PRO A 158 5.64 -7.21 -3.84
CA PRO A 158 4.20 -7.01 -3.88
C PRO A 158 3.51 -8.38 -4.06
N ASN A 159 3.49 -9.17 -3.00
CA ASN A 159 2.83 -10.46 -2.97
C ASN A 159 1.68 -10.44 -1.97
N GLY A 160 0.56 -10.97 -2.38
CA GLY A 160 -0.63 -11.07 -1.54
C GLY A 160 -1.85 -11.46 -2.35
N ILE A 161 -2.91 -11.76 -1.64
CA ILE A 161 -4.19 -12.17 -2.21
C ILE A 161 -5.23 -11.15 -1.78
N PHE A 162 -6.01 -10.65 -2.73
CA PHE A 162 -7.16 -9.82 -2.49
C PHE A 162 -8.42 -10.55 -2.96
N ARG A 163 -9.36 -10.80 -2.07
CA ARG A 163 -10.63 -11.45 -2.36
C ARG A 163 -11.76 -10.45 -2.26
N VAL A 164 -12.65 -10.48 -3.22
CA VAL A 164 -13.85 -9.63 -3.23
C VAL A 164 -15.08 -10.51 -3.38
N TRP A 165 -16.02 -10.31 -2.47
CA TRP A 165 -17.37 -10.85 -2.58
C TRP A 165 -18.38 -9.71 -2.65
N THR A 166 -19.39 -9.85 -3.49
CA THR A 166 -20.48 -8.88 -3.62
C THR A 166 -21.81 -9.55 -3.90
N SER A 167 -22.89 -9.03 -3.32
CA SER A 167 -24.26 -9.38 -3.70
C SER A 167 -24.79 -8.57 -4.89
N ALA A 168 -24.04 -7.53 -5.34
CA ALA A 168 -24.38 -6.74 -6.52
C ALA A 168 -23.88 -7.38 -7.80
N GLU A 169 -24.49 -7.02 -8.93
CA GLU A 169 -24.01 -7.43 -10.25
C GLU A 169 -22.66 -6.78 -10.55
N ALA A 170 -21.68 -7.58 -10.97
CA ALA A 170 -20.40 -7.10 -11.44
C ALA A 170 -20.48 -6.73 -12.92
N ILE A 171 -20.32 -5.46 -13.25
CA ILE A 171 -20.38 -4.95 -14.63
C ILE A 171 -19.11 -5.32 -15.39
N ASP A 172 -17.95 -5.18 -14.73
CA ASP A 172 -16.63 -5.48 -15.28
C ASP A 172 -15.69 -5.91 -14.17
N ASP A 173 -14.84 -6.89 -14.44
CA ASP A 173 -13.80 -7.32 -13.49
C ASP A 173 -12.60 -7.97 -14.18
N ASN A 174 -11.47 -8.01 -13.45
CA ASN A 174 -10.23 -8.64 -13.88
C ASN A 174 -9.73 -9.68 -12.89
N ALA A 175 -10.65 -10.39 -12.24
CA ALA A 175 -10.31 -11.46 -11.32
C ALA A 175 -9.51 -12.56 -12.01
N THR A 176 -8.54 -13.14 -11.31
CA THR A 176 -7.69 -14.24 -11.80
C THR A 176 -8.29 -15.61 -11.49
N ALA A 177 -9.18 -15.68 -10.50
CA ALA A 177 -9.89 -16.90 -10.11
C ALA A 177 -11.20 -16.58 -9.39
N ILE A 178 -12.07 -17.58 -9.23
CA ILE A 178 -13.27 -17.55 -8.40
C ILE A 178 -13.18 -18.70 -7.43
N GLU A 179 -13.27 -18.45 -6.13
CA GLU A 179 -13.34 -19.48 -5.08
C GLU A 179 -14.74 -20.10 -5.01
N GLY A 180 -14.85 -21.28 -4.39
CA GLY A 180 -16.09 -22.07 -4.37
C GLY A 180 -17.28 -21.42 -3.65
N ASP A 181 -17.04 -20.37 -2.85
CA ASP A 181 -18.05 -19.54 -2.20
C ASP A 181 -18.44 -18.29 -3.02
N GLY A 182 -17.99 -18.20 -4.26
CA GLY A 182 -18.29 -17.09 -5.18
C GLY A 182 -17.36 -15.86 -5.04
N LYS A 183 -16.35 -15.91 -4.18
CA LYS A 183 -15.37 -14.82 -4.06
C LYS A 183 -14.47 -14.73 -5.27
N LYS A 184 -14.34 -13.54 -5.81
CA LYS A 184 -13.38 -13.22 -6.87
C LYS A 184 -12.01 -12.95 -6.27
N VAL A 185 -10.98 -13.59 -6.82
CA VAL A 185 -9.60 -13.52 -6.34
C VAL A 185 -8.76 -12.70 -7.29
N TYR A 186 -7.99 -11.77 -6.74
CA TYR A 186 -7.04 -10.91 -7.44
C TYR A 186 -5.65 -11.13 -6.81
N ALA A 187 -4.70 -11.68 -7.58
CA ALA A 187 -3.35 -12.03 -7.16
C ALA A 187 -2.27 -11.20 -7.91
#